data_697c9a16bf27c4ec1c165200e5278620
#
_entry.id   697c9a16bf27c4ec1c165200e5278620
#
_cell.length_a   1.000
_cell.length_b   1.000
_cell.length_c   1.000
_cell.angle_alpha   90.00
_cell.angle_beta   90.00
_cell.angle_gamma   90.00
#
_symmetry.space_group_name_H-M   'P 1'
#
loop_
_entity.id
_entity.type
_entity.pdbx_description
1 polymer ?
#
loop_
_entity_poly.entity_id
_entity_poly.type
_entity_poly.pdbx_seq_one_letter_code
_entity_poly.pdbx_strand_id
1 'polypeptide(L)'
;MSSPALLRESSASLSRERLGLLLGFVGIAIFGGTLPATRIAVAAIDPLALTALRTAIAGLCSLALLLVLRRPFPPRRLWFELAVASLCVCIMFPLLMALAVRTVDAAHGGVVMGALPIATAFVAVLITHERPKPLFWIASIAGAALVVAFALRQGGGSLSSGDLLLFAAVAASAIGYTFSGRLTASMPGWEVISWAVVIALPASLPAAALTFPADYAHIALKPWLAVLYVALFPQWIGFFAWNAGLAMGGIARVSQVQLLQPFVTFTLAAIFAGETITPQIVLFAAAVVATVAISTRTRSRPVPVPEG
;
A
#
# COMPACT_ATOMS: atom_id res chain seq x y z
N MET A 1 47.63 0.08 1.23
CA MET A 1 47.20 1.50 1.21
C MET A 1 45.98 1.59 0.28
N SER A 2 44.79 1.75 0.83
CA SER A 2 43.56 1.90 0.06
C SER A 2 43.51 3.29 -0.57
N SER A 3 43.32 3.36 -1.90
CA SER A 3 43.27 4.60 -2.67
C SER A 3 42.18 5.54 -2.13
N PRO A 4 42.42 6.86 -2.01
CA PRO A 4 41.41 7.85 -1.59
C PRO A 4 40.15 7.83 -2.46
N ALA A 5 40.21 7.38 -3.71
CA ALA A 5 39.10 7.20 -4.63
C ALA A 5 38.15 6.08 -4.14
N LEU A 6 38.66 4.93 -3.70
CA LEU A 6 37.86 3.83 -3.18
C LEU A 6 37.13 4.18 -1.88
N LEU A 7 37.76 5.01 -1.03
CA LEU A 7 37.11 5.50 0.20
C LEU A 7 35.99 6.51 -0.10
N ARG A 8 36.15 7.37 -1.12
CA ARG A 8 35.09 8.28 -1.58
C ARG A 8 33.92 7.56 -2.23
N GLU A 9 34.17 6.56 -3.08
CA GLU A 9 33.11 5.74 -3.68
C GLU A 9 32.36 4.94 -2.62
N SER A 10 33.04 4.38 -1.65
CA SER A 10 32.41 3.67 -0.52
C SER A 10 31.55 4.60 0.34
N SER A 11 32.02 5.81 0.65
CA SER A 11 31.24 6.77 1.45
C SER A 11 30.03 7.32 0.69
N ALA A 12 30.14 7.56 -0.62
CA ALA A 12 29.02 8.00 -1.48
C ALA A 12 27.96 6.89 -1.63
N SER A 13 28.38 5.64 -1.74
CA SER A 13 27.49 4.47 -1.82
C SER A 13 26.73 4.27 -0.50
N LEU A 14 27.39 4.38 0.66
CA LEU A 14 26.78 4.30 1.98
C LEU A 14 25.80 5.44 2.24
N SER A 15 26.11 6.66 1.78
CA SER A 15 25.18 7.80 1.93
C SER A 15 23.92 7.63 1.07
N ARG A 16 24.07 7.12 -0.16
CA ARG A 16 22.95 6.83 -1.07
C ARG A 16 22.04 5.74 -0.49
N GLU A 17 22.63 4.69 0.08
CA GLU A 17 21.91 3.60 0.71
C GLU A 17 21.11 4.04 1.94
N ARG A 18 21.71 4.86 2.81
CA ARG A 18 21.02 5.48 3.97
C ARG A 18 19.86 6.37 3.53
N LEU A 19 20.05 7.17 2.49
CA LEU A 19 18.98 7.98 1.91
C LEU A 19 17.86 7.11 1.36
N GLY A 20 18.17 5.98 0.73
CA GLY A 20 17.20 4.99 0.26
C GLY A 20 16.36 4.40 1.39
N LEU A 21 16.99 4.05 2.52
CA LEU A 21 16.27 3.58 3.72
C LEU A 21 15.38 4.67 4.32
N LEU A 22 15.85 5.92 4.38
CA LEU A 22 15.07 7.06 4.87
C LEU A 22 13.84 7.32 3.99
N LEU A 23 14.01 7.34 2.67
CA LEU A 23 12.90 7.50 1.72
C LEU A 23 11.91 6.35 1.80
N GLY A 24 12.40 5.12 1.96
CA GLY A 24 11.56 3.94 2.23
C GLY A 24 10.73 4.11 3.51
N PHE A 25 11.35 4.58 4.59
CA PHE A 25 10.66 4.85 5.84
C PHE A 25 9.63 5.99 5.70
N VAL A 26 9.95 7.07 4.99
CA VAL A 26 9.00 8.15 4.68
C VAL A 26 7.78 7.59 3.92
N GLY A 27 8.00 6.74 2.91
CA GLY A 27 6.92 6.06 2.20
C GLY A 27 6.03 5.24 3.14
N ILE A 28 6.64 4.44 4.02
CA ILE A 28 5.89 3.62 5.00
C ILE A 28 5.17 4.47 6.04
N ALA A 29 5.75 5.58 6.48
CA ALA A 29 5.07 6.51 7.39
C ALA A 29 3.82 7.11 6.73
N ILE A 30 3.90 7.47 5.45
CA ILE A 30 2.76 7.93 4.65
C ILE A 30 1.71 6.82 4.52
N PHE A 31 2.10 5.60 4.15
CA PHE A 31 1.15 4.49 3.99
C PHE A 31 0.52 4.06 5.32
N GLY A 32 1.27 4.10 6.42
CA GLY A 32 0.77 3.80 7.76
C GLY A 32 -0.37 4.72 8.22
N GLY A 33 -0.38 5.97 7.77
CA GLY A 33 -1.46 6.93 8.05
C GLY A 33 -2.75 6.70 7.25
N THR A 34 -2.76 5.78 6.28
CA THR A 34 -3.92 5.55 5.41
C THR A 34 -5.16 5.13 6.20
N LEU A 35 -5.05 4.11 7.05
CA LEU A 35 -6.17 3.57 7.84
C LEU A 35 -6.73 4.61 8.84
N PRO A 36 -5.90 5.25 9.70
CA PRO A 36 -6.39 6.28 10.61
C PRO A 36 -7.07 7.45 9.90
N ALA A 37 -6.47 7.95 8.81
CA ALA A 37 -7.04 9.05 8.05
C ALA A 37 -8.35 8.64 7.35
N THR A 38 -8.41 7.43 6.78
CA THR A 38 -9.65 6.89 6.19
C THR A 38 -10.75 6.80 7.24
N ARG A 39 -10.45 6.29 8.45
CA ARG A 39 -11.42 6.21 9.55
C ARG A 39 -11.94 7.58 9.96
N ILE A 40 -11.07 8.59 10.04
CA ILE A 40 -11.48 9.98 10.34
C ILE A 40 -12.40 10.51 9.22
N ALA A 41 -12.08 10.26 7.96
CA ALA A 41 -12.87 10.75 6.84
C ALA A 41 -14.26 10.09 6.78
N VAL A 42 -14.34 8.75 6.94
CA VAL A 42 -15.63 8.02 6.84
C VAL A 42 -16.54 8.24 8.04
N ALA A 43 -16.09 8.89 9.09
CA ALA A 43 -16.94 9.32 10.20
C ALA A 43 -17.95 10.41 9.77
N ALA A 44 -17.65 11.15 8.69
CA ALA A 44 -18.51 12.23 8.21
C ALA A 44 -18.79 12.17 6.70
N ILE A 45 -18.03 11.37 5.94
CA ILE A 45 -18.11 11.29 4.48
C ILE A 45 -18.37 9.83 4.09
N ASP A 46 -19.32 9.61 3.18
CA ASP A 46 -19.61 8.27 2.68
C ASP A 46 -18.38 7.59 2.06
N PRO A 47 -18.15 6.27 2.28
CA PRO A 47 -16.99 5.55 1.74
C PRO A 47 -16.85 5.62 0.23
N LEU A 48 -17.97 5.61 -0.52
CA LEU A 48 -17.95 5.75 -1.97
C LEU A 48 -17.53 7.16 -2.38
N ALA A 49 -18.10 8.19 -1.71
CA ALA A 49 -17.72 9.58 -1.91
C ALA A 49 -16.23 9.81 -1.60
N LEU A 50 -15.75 9.29 -0.46
CA LEU A 50 -14.34 9.35 -0.09
C LEU A 50 -13.45 8.72 -1.15
N THR A 51 -13.80 7.50 -1.61
CA THR A 51 -13.02 6.78 -2.61
C THR A 51 -12.99 7.52 -3.95
N ALA A 52 -14.14 8.04 -4.38
CA ALA A 52 -14.25 8.80 -5.61
C ALA A 52 -13.45 10.12 -5.53
N LEU A 53 -13.60 10.87 -4.44
CA LEU A 53 -12.91 12.15 -4.24
C LEU A 53 -11.38 11.94 -4.18
N ARG A 54 -10.89 10.98 -3.37
CA ARG A 54 -9.44 10.75 -3.26
C ARG A 54 -8.81 10.34 -4.58
N THR A 55 -9.50 9.49 -5.35
CA THR A 55 -9.00 9.02 -6.64
C THR A 55 -9.08 10.13 -7.70
N ALA A 56 -10.15 10.93 -7.73
CA ALA A 56 -10.28 12.07 -8.62
C ALA A 56 -9.21 13.14 -8.34
N ILE A 57 -9.00 13.53 -7.09
CA ILE A 57 -7.97 14.51 -6.71
C ILE A 57 -6.57 14.00 -7.12
N ALA A 58 -6.22 12.77 -6.75
CA ALA A 58 -4.93 12.18 -7.13
C ALA A 58 -4.78 12.10 -8.65
N GLY A 59 -5.84 11.71 -9.36
CA GLY A 59 -5.86 11.60 -10.82
C GLY A 59 -5.67 12.93 -11.52
N LEU A 60 -6.34 14.00 -11.07
CA LEU A 60 -6.17 15.35 -11.62
C LEU A 60 -4.76 15.90 -11.38
N CYS A 61 -4.23 15.73 -10.16
CA CYS A 61 -2.85 16.12 -9.85
C CYS A 61 -1.83 15.33 -10.68
N SER A 62 -2.04 14.01 -10.83
CA SER A 62 -1.20 13.15 -11.68
C SER A 62 -1.27 13.56 -13.14
N LEU A 63 -2.47 13.81 -13.67
CA LEU A 63 -2.65 14.27 -15.05
C LEU A 63 -1.90 15.57 -15.30
N ALA A 64 -2.05 16.55 -14.39
CA ALA A 64 -1.32 17.81 -14.47
C ALA A 64 0.21 17.58 -14.49
N LEU A 65 0.73 16.74 -13.60
CA LEU A 65 2.17 16.41 -13.55
C LEU A 65 2.64 15.75 -14.86
N LEU A 66 1.91 14.74 -15.36
CA LEU A 66 2.26 14.04 -16.61
C LEU A 66 2.26 14.97 -17.81
N LEU A 67 1.30 15.91 -17.89
CA LEU A 67 1.22 16.92 -18.95
C LEU A 67 2.39 17.92 -18.86
N VAL A 68 2.69 18.44 -17.67
CA VAL A 68 3.83 19.34 -17.45
C VAL A 68 5.16 18.68 -17.82
N LEU A 69 5.33 17.41 -17.45
CA LEU A 69 6.52 16.63 -17.76
C LEU A 69 6.49 16.04 -19.19
N ARG A 70 5.43 16.31 -19.96
CA ARG A 70 5.23 15.84 -21.36
C ARG A 70 5.43 14.34 -21.50
N ARG A 71 4.94 13.54 -20.53
CA ARG A 71 5.08 12.10 -20.59
C ARG A 71 4.13 11.50 -21.61
N PRO A 72 4.63 10.63 -22.54
CA PRO A 72 3.79 10.01 -23.54
C PRO A 72 2.80 9.02 -22.89
N PHE A 73 1.64 8.86 -23.50
CA PHE A 73 0.66 7.86 -23.06
C PHE A 73 1.27 6.45 -23.19
N PRO A 74 1.05 5.56 -22.22
CA PRO A 74 1.62 4.21 -22.23
C PRO A 74 1.18 3.41 -23.47
N PRO A 75 2.08 2.57 -24.04
CA PRO A 75 1.75 1.77 -25.21
C PRO A 75 0.62 0.76 -24.90
N ARG A 76 -0.21 0.45 -25.91
CA ARG A 76 -1.42 -0.40 -25.78
C ARG A 76 -1.16 -1.75 -25.10
N ARG A 77 0.03 -2.33 -25.29
CA ARG A 77 0.43 -3.60 -24.66
C ARG A 77 0.39 -3.57 -23.12
N LEU A 78 0.49 -2.39 -22.51
CA LEU A 78 0.51 -2.21 -21.05
C LEU A 78 -0.87 -1.85 -20.46
N TRP A 79 -1.88 -1.60 -21.30
CA TRP A 79 -3.18 -1.10 -20.85
C TRP A 79 -3.90 -2.08 -19.93
N PHE A 80 -3.84 -3.37 -20.23
CA PHE A 80 -4.48 -4.39 -19.37
C PHE A 80 -3.88 -4.37 -17.96
N GLU A 81 -2.55 -4.38 -17.86
CA GLU A 81 -1.87 -4.35 -16.57
C GLU A 81 -2.12 -3.05 -15.81
N LEU A 82 -2.12 -1.92 -16.51
CA LEU A 82 -2.48 -0.61 -15.96
C LEU A 82 -3.94 -0.56 -15.49
N ALA A 83 -4.87 -1.11 -16.26
CA ALA A 83 -6.28 -1.16 -15.89
C ALA A 83 -6.50 -2.03 -14.63
N VAL A 84 -5.83 -3.18 -14.54
CA VAL A 84 -5.88 -4.03 -13.34
C VAL A 84 -5.27 -3.31 -12.14
N ALA A 85 -4.11 -2.67 -12.30
CA ALA A 85 -3.48 -1.88 -11.25
C ALA A 85 -4.39 -0.73 -10.80
N SER A 86 -4.98 0.01 -11.75
CA SER A 86 -5.93 1.10 -11.50
C SER A 86 -7.15 0.62 -10.72
N LEU A 87 -7.83 -0.41 -11.20
CA LEU A 87 -9.02 -0.96 -10.55
C LEU A 87 -8.70 -1.46 -9.14
N CYS A 88 -7.64 -2.25 -8.99
CA CYS A 88 -7.31 -2.90 -7.72
C CYS A 88 -6.73 -1.93 -6.69
N VAL A 89 -5.75 -1.07 -7.07
CA VAL A 89 -5.05 -0.19 -6.12
C VAL A 89 -5.78 1.14 -5.92
N CYS A 90 -6.38 1.70 -6.99
CA CYS A 90 -6.93 3.04 -6.91
C CYS A 90 -8.43 3.07 -6.57
N ILE A 91 -9.17 1.97 -6.80
CA ILE A 91 -10.63 1.92 -6.59
C ILE A 91 -10.99 0.85 -5.56
N MET A 92 -10.74 -0.44 -5.84
CA MET A 92 -11.22 -1.53 -4.99
C MET A 92 -10.61 -1.51 -3.60
N PHE A 93 -9.28 -1.45 -3.50
CA PHE A 93 -8.60 -1.42 -2.20
C PHE A 93 -9.06 -0.24 -1.33
N PRO A 94 -9.06 1.02 -1.80
CA PRO A 94 -9.52 2.14 -0.99
C PRO A 94 -10.98 2.04 -0.59
N LEU A 95 -11.86 1.58 -1.48
CA LEU A 95 -13.29 1.42 -1.20
C LEU A 95 -13.54 0.35 -0.14
N LEU A 96 -12.98 -0.84 -0.33
CA LEU A 96 -13.14 -1.95 0.62
C LEU A 96 -12.58 -1.58 2.00
N MET A 97 -11.43 -0.90 2.04
CA MET A 97 -10.85 -0.41 3.27
C MET A 97 -11.72 0.67 3.92
N ALA A 98 -12.26 1.62 3.15
CA ALA A 98 -13.13 2.66 3.67
C ALA A 98 -14.44 2.09 4.24
N LEU A 99 -15.01 1.08 3.61
CA LEU A 99 -16.16 0.34 4.12
C LEU A 99 -15.81 -0.43 5.40
N ALA A 100 -14.68 -1.10 5.44
CA ALA A 100 -14.25 -1.89 6.59
C ALA A 100 -14.07 -1.06 7.85
N VAL A 101 -13.36 0.08 7.77
CA VAL A 101 -13.05 0.92 8.94
C VAL A 101 -14.26 1.68 9.50
N ARG A 102 -15.46 1.51 8.93
CA ARG A 102 -16.72 1.92 9.59
C ARG A 102 -17.09 1.00 10.75
N THR A 103 -16.69 -0.25 10.69
CA THR A 103 -17.08 -1.29 11.64
C THR A 103 -15.92 -1.85 12.46
N VAL A 104 -14.68 -1.67 11.99
CA VAL A 104 -13.47 -2.09 12.70
C VAL A 104 -12.50 -0.91 12.89
N ASP A 105 -11.67 -0.99 13.93
CA ASP A 105 -10.68 0.05 14.23
C ASP A 105 -9.52 0.06 13.20
N ALA A 106 -8.90 1.22 13.03
CA ALA A 106 -7.74 1.35 12.13
C ALA A 106 -6.55 0.51 12.60
N ALA A 107 -6.35 0.40 13.92
CA ALA A 107 -5.33 -0.48 14.48
C ALA A 107 -5.61 -1.97 14.17
N HIS A 108 -6.88 -2.42 14.26
CA HIS A 108 -7.29 -3.75 13.83
C HIS A 108 -6.97 -3.98 12.35
N GLY A 109 -7.39 -3.03 11.48
CA GLY A 109 -7.06 -3.06 10.07
C GLY A 109 -5.57 -3.11 9.80
N GLY A 110 -4.74 -2.43 10.62
CA GLY A 110 -3.28 -2.45 10.53
C GLY A 110 -2.67 -3.84 10.70
N VAL A 111 -3.21 -4.68 11.61
CA VAL A 111 -2.78 -6.08 11.78
C VAL A 111 -3.11 -6.90 10.53
N VAL A 112 -4.34 -6.75 10.02
CA VAL A 112 -4.79 -7.49 8.82
C VAL A 112 -3.96 -7.08 7.60
N MET A 113 -3.72 -5.77 7.41
CA MET A 113 -2.85 -5.26 6.33
C MET A 113 -1.40 -5.71 6.47
N GLY A 114 -0.95 -6.08 7.66
CA GLY A 114 0.37 -6.68 7.88
C GLY A 114 0.60 -7.98 7.10
N ALA A 115 -0.46 -8.67 6.68
CA ALA A 115 -0.39 -9.85 5.82
C ALA A 115 -0.22 -9.53 4.32
N LEU A 116 -0.34 -8.27 3.91
CA LEU A 116 -0.28 -7.86 2.50
C LEU A 116 0.99 -8.32 1.76
N PRO A 117 2.21 -8.28 2.34
CA PRO A 117 3.39 -8.81 1.67
C PRO A 117 3.31 -10.31 1.36
N ILE A 118 2.69 -11.10 2.25
CA ILE A 118 2.46 -12.53 2.04
C ILE A 118 1.46 -12.72 0.89
N ALA A 119 0.34 -12.01 0.91
CA ALA A 119 -0.67 -12.08 -0.14
C ALA A 119 -0.10 -11.66 -1.51
N THR A 120 0.70 -10.58 -1.55
CA THR A 120 1.37 -10.13 -2.78
C THR A 120 2.36 -11.17 -3.30
N ALA A 121 3.15 -11.80 -2.42
CA ALA A 121 4.07 -12.85 -2.80
C ALA A 121 3.34 -14.09 -3.32
N PHE A 122 2.20 -14.47 -2.73
CA PHE A 122 1.35 -15.55 -3.19
C PHE A 122 0.79 -15.29 -4.60
N VAL A 123 0.21 -14.11 -4.83
CA VAL A 123 -0.30 -13.71 -6.15
C VAL A 123 0.83 -13.67 -7.20
N ALA A 124 2.00 -13.14 -6.83
CA ALA A 124 3.16 -13.14 -7.72
C ALA A 124 3.57 -14.55 -8.14
N VAL A 125 3.59 -15.52 -7.20
CA VAL A 125 3.89 -16.93 -7.51
C VAL A 125 2.89 -17.51 -8.50
N LEU A 126 1.60 -17.23 -8.34
CA LEU A 126 0.56 -17.71 -9.26
C LEU A 126 0.74 -17.13 -10.68
N ILE A 127 1.17 -15.88 -10.79
CA ILE A 127 1.33 -15.19 -12.09
C ILE A 127 2.65 -15.55 -12.76
N THR A 128 3.75 -15.70 -11.98
CA THR A 128 5.10 -15.96 -12.52
C THR A 128 5.42 -17.45 -12.59
N HIS A 129 4.56 -18.32 -12.04
CA HIS A 129 4.79 -19.77 -11.92
C HIS A 129 6.10 -20.13 -11.19
N GLU A 130 6.60 -19.25 -10.35
CA GLU A 130 7.75 -19.51 -9.47
C GLU A 130 7.45 -20.70 -8.55
N ARG A 131 8.50 -21.42 -8.15
CA ARG A 131 8.40 -22.54 -7.19
C ARG A 131 9.10 -22.18 -5.88
N PRO A 132 8.42 -21.51 -4.96
CA PRO A 132 9.01 -21.16 -3.66
C PRO A 132 9.35 -22.40 -2.85
N LYS A 133 10.32 -22.26 -1.95
CA LYS A 133 10.68 -23.32 -1.00
C LYS A 133 9.51 -23.66 -0.06
N PRO A 134 9.41 -24.89 0.46
CA PRO A 134 8.34 -25.29 1.39
C PRO A 134 8.20 -24.36 2.60
N LEU A 135 9.30 -23.81 3.12
CA LEU A 135 9.29 -22.88 4.24
C LEU A 135 8.55 -21.56 3.93
N PHE A 136 8.55 -21.12 2.68
CA PHE A 136 7.71 -19.99 2.24
C PHE A 136 6.22 -20.28 2.47
N TRP A 137 5.75 -21.46 2.09
CA TRP A 137 4.35 -21.85 2.24
C TRP A 137 3.96 -22.00 3.71
N ILE A 138 4.83 -22.63 4.53
CA ILE A 138 4.61 -22.80 5.97
C ILE A 138 4.48 -21.44 6.64
N ALA A 139 5.41 -20.52 6.38
CA ALA A 139 5.38 -19.18 6.95
C ALA A 139 4.16 -18.36 6.47
N SER A 140 3.78 -18.51 5.20
CA SER A 140 2.62 -17.81 4.62
C SER A 140 1.30 -18.31 5.22
N ILE A 141 1.14 -19.64 5.37
CA ILE A 141 -0.04 -20.25 6.00
C ILE A 141 -0.10 -19.84 7.49
N ALA A 142 1.01 -19.89 8.21
CA ALA A 142 1.07 -19.48 9.61
C ALA A 142 0.70 -18.00 9.77
N GLY A 143 1.19 -17.11 8.89
CA GLY A 143 0.83 -15.70 8.89
C GLY A 143 -0.65 -15.45 8.61
N ALA A 144 -1.21 -16.13 7.61
CA ALA A 144 -2.65 -16.06 7.32
C ALA A 144 -3.50 -16.57 8.50
N ALA A 145 -3.11 -17.70 9.11
CA ALA A 145 -3.79 -18.25 10.28
C ALA A 145 -3.75 -17.29 11.48
N LEU A 146 -2.62 -16.62 11.73
CA LEU A 146 -2.51 -15.60 12.78
C LEU A 146 -3.46 -14.43 12.55
N VAL A 147 -3.57 -13.93 11.30
CA VAL A 147 -4.48 -12.82 10.96
C VAL A 147 -5.95 -13.24 11.16
N VAL A 148 -6.33 -14.45 10.71
CA VAL A 148 -7.68 -14.97 10.93
C VAL A 148 -7.96 -15.18 12.42
N ALA A 149 -7.01 -15.76 13.17
CA ALA A 149 -7.14 -15.94 14.62
C ALA A 149 -7.29 -14.61 15.36
N PHE A 150 -6.58 -13.56 14.93
CA PHE A 150 -6.73 -12.22 15.46
C PHE A 150 -8.13 -11.66 15.19
N ALA A 151 -8.62 -11.74 13.95
CA ALA A 151 -9.94 -11.25 13.57
C ALA A 151 -11.04 -11.98 14.35
N LEU A 152 -10.99 -13.32 14.43
CA LEU A 152 -11.93 -14.13 15.22
C LEU A 152 -11.93 -13.72 16.71
N ARG A 153 -10.74 -13.50 17.28
CA ARG A 153 -10.62 -13.12 18.68
C ARG A 153 -11.21 -11.75 18.98
N GLN A 154 -11.00 -10.79 18.07
CA GLN A 154 -11.59 -9.45 18.19
C GLN A 154 -13.11 -9.46 17.96
N GLY A 155 -13.60 -10.33 17.09
CA GLY A 155 -15.02 -10.52 16.80
C GLY A 155 -15.77 -11.45 17.74
N GLY A 156 -15.18 -11.83 18.90
CA GLY A 156 -15.85 -12.70 19.89
C GLY A 156 -16.10 -14.12 19.36
N GLY A 157 -15.27 -14.62 18.46
CA GLY A 157 -15.37 -15.98 17.87
C GLY A 157 -15.97 -16.00 16.47
N SER A 158 -16.38 -14.85 15.91
CA SER A 158 -16.89 -14.75 14.54
C SER A 158 -16.14 -13.68 13.75
N LEU A 159 -16.09 -13.86 12.42
CA LEU A 159 -15.58 -12.82 11.52
C LEU A 159 -16.67 -11.76 11.33
N SER A 160 -16.31 -10.49 11.48
CA SER A 160 -17.18 -9.37 11.17
C SER A 160 -17.22 -9.11 9.64
N SER A 161 -18.22 -8.35 9.19
CA SER A 161 -18.25 -7.85 7.81
C SER A 161 -17.03 -6.99 7.48
N GLY A 162 -16.52 -6.24 8.47
CA GLY A 162 -15.30 -5.45 8.34
C GLY A 162 -14.06 -6.30 8.08
N ASP A 163 -13.94 -7.46 8.75
CA ASP A 163 -12.83 -8.40 8.50
C ASP A 163 -12.86 -8.93 7.08
N LEU A 164 -14.04 -9.34 6.59
CA LEU A 164 -14.19 -9.85 5.22
C LEU A 164 -13.83 -8.76 4.19
N LEU A 165 -14.23 -7.51 4.44
CA LEU A 165 -13.86 -6.38 3.60
C LEU A 165 -12.35 -6.10 3.63
N LEU A 166 -11.68 -6.24 4.79
CA LEU A 166 -10.23 -6.11 4.91
C LEU A 166 -9.50 -7.23 4.16
N PHE A 167 -9.97 -8.49 4.25
CA PHE A 167 -9.39 -9.59 3.48
C PHE A 167 -9.53 -9.38 1.97
N ALA A 168 -10.70 -8.91 1.52
CA ALA A 168 -10.92 -8.54 0.13
C ALA A 168 -10.02 -7.36 -0.30
N ALA A 169 -9.80 -6.38 0.57
CA ALA A 169 -8.87 -5.27 0.32
C ALA A 169 -7.42 -5.76 0.19
N VAL A 170 -6.98 -6.68 1.05
CA VAL A 170 -5.66 -7.33 0.94
C VAL A 170 -5.52 -8.07 -0.39
N ALA A 171 -6.53 -8.84 -0.80
CA ALA A 171 -6.51 -9.57 -2.06
C ALA A 171 -6.45 -8.60 -3.27
N ALA A 172 -7.27 -7.57 -3.28
CA ALA A 172 -7.25 -6.53 -4.33
C ALA A 172 -5.88 -5.85 -4.41
N SER A 173 -5.34 -5.40 -3.25
CA SER A 173 -3.99 -4.82 -3.21
C SER A 173 -2.91 -5.76 -3.69
N ALA A 174 -2.95 -7.04 -3.30
CA ALA A 174 -1.97 -8.04 -3.70
C ALA A 174 -1.94 -8.23 -5.23
N ILE A 175 -3.10 -8.28 -5.86
CA ILE A 175 -3.23 -8.33 -7.32
C ILE A 175 -2.67 -7.05 -7.93
N GLY A 176 -3.17 -5.89 -7.50
CA GLY A 176 -2.77 -4.61 -8.05
C GLY A 176 -1.27 -4.31 -7.90
N TYR A 177 -0.67 -4.63 -6.75
CA TYR A 177 0.78 -4.47 -6.53
C TYR A 177 1.61 -5.42 -7.38
N THR A 178 1.14 -6.64 -7.63
CA THR A 178 1.83 -7.58 -8.52
C THR A 178 1.87 -7.05 -9.95
N PHE A 179 0.74 -6.57 -10.48
CA PHE A 179 0.70 -5.95 -11.82
C PHE A 179 1.47 -4.63 -11.88
N SER A 180 1.36 -3.78 -10.85
CA SER A 180 2.17 -2.56 -10.75
C SER A 180 3.67 -2.86 -10.74
N GLY A 181 4.10 -3.90 -10.02
CA GLY A 181 5.49 -4.36 -10.00
C GLY A 181 5.99 -4.81 -11.37
N ARG A 182 5.16 -5.51 -12.16
CA ARG A 182 5.52 -5.89 -13.54
C ARG A 182 5.68 -4.68 -14.45
N LEU A 183 4.82 -3.69 -14.33
CA LEU A 183 4.90 -2.45 -15.11
C LEU A 183 6.18 -1.66 -14.85
N THR A 184 6.82 -1.79 -13.67
CA THR A 184 8.09 -1.11 -13.37
C THR A 184 9.25 -1.59 -14.23
N ALA A 185 9.14 -2.74 -14.89
CA ALA A 185 10.11 -3.18 -15.89
C ALA A 185 10.06 -2.33 -17.19
N SER A 186 8.94 -1.64 -17.44
CA SER A 186 8.70 -0.87 -18.67
C SER A 186 8.65 0.64 -18.45
N MET A 187 8.39 1.10 -17.23
CA MET A 187 8.31 2.53 -16.89
C MET A 187 8.65 2.77 -15.41
N PRO A 188 9.10 3.98 -15.03
CA PRO A 188 9.38 4.32 -13.64
C PRO A 188 8.15 4.12 -12.74
N GLY A 189 8.34 3.63 -11.50
CA GLY A 189 7.24 3.31 -10.59
C GLY A 189 6.32 4.50 -10.25
N TRP A 190 6.85 5.76 -10.27
CA TRP A 190 6.02 6.95 -10.11
C TRP A 190 5.10 7.21 -11.32
N GLU A 191 5.53 6.84 -12.52
CA GLU A 191 4.68 6.90 -13.72
C GLU A 191 3.59 5.82 -13.67
N VAL A 192 3.92 4.61 -13.20
CA VAL A 192 2.93 3.53 -13.04
C VAL A 192 1.75 3.99 -12.19
N ILE A 193 2.00 4.53 -10.99
CA ILE A 193 0.90 4.99 -10.13
C ILE A 193 0.20 6.22 -10.71
N SER A 194 0.93 7.14 -11.34
CA SER A 194 0.35 8.32 -11.96
C SER A 194 -0.59 7.95 -13.11
N TRP A 195 -0.21 7.04 -13.98
CA TRP A 195 -1.09 6.55 -15.04
C TRP A 195 -2.26 5.72 -14.48
N ALA A 196 -2.04 4.91 -13.43
CA ALA A 196 -3.11 4.13 -12.80
C ALA A 196 -4.23 5.02 -12.25
N VAL A 197 -3.91 6.12 -11.55
CA VAL A 197 -4.93 7.05 -11.04
C VAL A 197 -5.56 7.89 -12.16
N VAL A 198 -4.83 8.22 -13.23
CA VAL A 198 -5.40 8.90 -14.42
C VAL A 198 -6.40 8.01 -15.15
N ILE A 199 -6.10 6.72 -15.31
CA ILE A 199 -7.02 5.74 -15.93
C ILE A 199 -8.30 5.58 -15.09
N ALA A 200 -8.25 5.80 -13.78
CA ALA A 200 -9.42 5.78 -12.91
C ALA A 200 -10.30 7.05 -13.02
N LEU A 201 -9.81 8.15 -13.62
CA LEU A 201 -10.55 9.43 -13.71
C LEU A 201 -11.92 9.30 -14.38
N PRO A 202 -12.10 8.59 -15.51
CA PRO A 202 -13.42 8.46 -16.14
C PRO A 202 -14.49 7.86 -15.24
N ALA A 203 -14.11 7.04 -14.26
CA ALA A 203 -15.01 6.48 -13.26
C ALA A 203 -15.09 7.37 -12.01
N SER A 204 -13.95 7.87 -11.53
CA SER A 204 -13.89 8.58 -10.24
C SER A 204 -14.42 10.00 -10.30
N LEU A 205 -14.27 10.74 -11.40
CA LEU A 205 -14.79 12.10 -11.54
C LEU A 205 -16.33 12.15 -11.52
N PRO A 206 -17.06 11.38 -12.36
CA PRO A 206 -18.51 11.33 -12.26
C PRO A 206 -18.99 10.81 -10.90
N ALA A 207 -18.35 9.77 -10.36
CA ALA A 207 -18.69 9.26 -9.04
C ALA A 207 -18.51 10.32 -7.96
N ALA A 208 -17.41 11.09 -7.97
CA ALA A 208 -17.18 12.17 -7.04
C ALA A 208 -18.22 13.28 -7.13
N ALA A 209 -18.64 13.63 -8.34
CA ALA A 209 -19.69 14.64 -8.58
C ALA A 209 -21.06 14.16 -8.06
N LEU A 210 -21.41 12.89 -8.32
CA LEU A 210 -22.70 12.32 -7.95
C LEU A 210 -22.81 12.01 -6.45
N THR A 211 -21.69 11.70 -5.79
CA THR A 211 -21.66 11.33 -4.37
C THR A 211 -21.13 12.44 -3.47
N PHE A 212 -20.89 13.64 -4.02
CA PHE A 212 -20.41 14.77 -3.23
C PHE A 212 -21.41 15.08 -2.11
N PRO A 213 -20.94 15.20 -0.83
CA PRO A 213 -21.86 15.44 0.27
C PRO A 213 -22.68 16.71 0.09
N ALA A 214 -24.02 16.60 0.16
CA ALA A 214 -24.91 17.76 0.01
C ALA A 214 -24.75 18.78 1.14
N ASP A 215 -24.38 18.30 2.32
CA ASP A 215 -24.17 19.08 3.55
C ASP A 215 -22.69 19.40 3.82
N TYR A 216 -21.89 19.44 2.77
CA TYR A 216 -20.42 19.64 2.84
C TYR A 216 -19.99 20.81 3.73
N ALA A 217 -20.79 21.87 3.82
CA ALA A 217 -20.50 23.05 4.62
C ALA A 217 -20.58 22.80 6.14
N HIS A 218 -21.30 21.75 6.56
CA HIS A 218 -21.43 21.36 7.96
C HIS A 218 -20.41 20.29 8.37
N ILE A 219 -19.66 19.73 7.42
CA ILE A 219 -18.59 18.77 7.72
C ILE A 219 -17.39 19.54 8.28
N ALA A 220 -16.92 19.15 9.46
CA ALA A 220 -15.76 19.76 10.10
C ALA A 220 -14.50 19.67 9.22
N LEU A 221 -13.52 20.55 9.46
CA LEU A 221 -12.27 20.60 8.68
C LEU A 221 -11.46 19.30 8.76
N LYS A 222 -11.46 18.61 9.91
CA LYS A 222 -10.63 17.41 10.14
C LYS A 222 -10.93 16.28 9.15
N PRO A 223 -12.17 15.87 8.85
CA PRO A 223 -12.48 14.93 7.77
C PRO A 223 -11.97 15.36 6.40
N TRP A 224 -12.10 16.64 6.03
CA TRP A 224 -11.61 17.15 4.75
C TRP A 224 -10.08 17.09 4.63
N LEU A 225 -9.36 17.41 5.71
CA LEU A 225 -7.91 17.24 5.76
C LEU A 225 -7.52 15.76 5.61
N ALA A 226 -8.32 14.85 6.19
CA ALA A 226 -8.11 13.42 6.02
C ALA A 226 -8.36 12.97 4.57
N VAL A 227 -9.41 13.48 3.89
CA VAL A 227 -9.63 13.24 2.45
C VAL A 227 -8.43 13.70 1.63
N LEU A 228 -7.95 14.93 1.86
CA LEU A 228 -6.82 15.50 1.14
C LEU A 228 -5.54 14.69 1.39
N TYR A 229 -5.32 14.26 2.64
CA TYR A 229 -4.20 13.40 2.98
C TYR A 229 -4.25 12.07 2.22
N VAL A 230 -5.38 11.34 2.29
CA VAL A 230 -5.47 10.03 1.62
C VAL A 230 -5.46 10.14 0.10
N ALA A 231 -5.87 11.28 -0.45
CA ALA A 231 -5.83 11.56 -1.89
C ALA A 231 -4.40 11.79 -2.38
N LEU A 232 -3.64 12.67 -1.74
CA LEU A 232 -2.35 13.09 -2.23
C LEU A 232 -1.21 12.19 -1.77
N PHE A 233 -1.19 11.83 -0.48
CA PHE A 233 -0.03 11.16 0.09
C PHE A 233 -0.04 9.65 -0.15
N PRO A 234 -0.89 8.80 0.45
CA PRO A 234 -0.81 7.36 0.24
C PRO A 234 -1.31 6.90 -1.13
N GLN A 235 -2.19 7.68 -1.79
CA GLN A 235 -2.67 7.32 -3.12
C GLN A 235 -1.64 7.60 -4.21
N TRP A 236 -0.74 8.56 -4.03
CA TRP A 236 0.15 9.04 -5.10
C TRP A 236 1.57 9.34 -4.62
N ILE A 237 1.81 10.41 -3.85
CA ILE A 237 3.15 10.90 -3.47
C ILE A 237 3.96 9.87 -2.67
N GLY A 238 3.30 9.09 -1.81
CA GLY A 238 3.95 8.04 -1.02
C GLY A 238 4.69 7.01 -1.88
N PHE A 239 4.17 6.71 -3.07
CA PHE A 239 4.83 5.84 -4.02
C PHE A 239 6.11 6.43 -4.61
N PHE A 240 6.23 7.77 -4.68
CA PHE A 240 7.46 8.41 -5.18
C PHE A 240 8.60 8.19 -4.17
N ALA A 241 8.34 8.48 -2.89
CA ALA A 241 9.31 8.25 -1.84
C ALA A 241 9.67 6.76 -1.72
N TRP A 242 8.67 5.89 -1.74
CA TRP A 242 8.84 4.44 -1.67
C TRP A 242 9.69 3.91 -2.82
N ASN A 243 9.33 4.22 -4.08
CA ASN A 243 10.05 3.73 -5.26
C ASN A 243 11.47 4.32 -5.36
N ALA A 244 11.66 5.60 -5.01
CA ALA A 244 12.99 6.20 -4.93
C ALA A 244 13.84 5.51 -3.85
N GLY A 245 13.23 5.20 -2.70
CA GLY A 245 13.88 4.42 -1.65
C GLY A 245 14.37 3.07 -2.14
N LEU A 246 13.51 2.30 -2.82
CA LEU A 246 13.86 0.99 -3.40
C LEU A 246 14.99 1.09 -4.43
N ALA A 247 14.96 2.12 -5.28
CA ALA A 247 15.98 2.33 -6.32
C ALA A 247 17.35 2.73 -5.74
N MET A 248 17.37 3.47 -4.63
CA MET A 248 18.61 3.97 -4.02
C MET A 248 19.20 3.03 -2.97
N GLY A 249 18.36 2.41 -2.14
CA GLY A 249 18.78 1.56 -1.02
C GLY A 249 18.76 0.06 -1.31
N GLY A 250 18.29 -0.32 -2.50
CA GLY A 250 18.14 -1.72 -2.92
C GLY A 250 16.83 -2.37 -2.43
N ILE A 251 16.16 -3.10 -3.33
CA ILE A 251 14.84 -3.68 -3.11
C ILE A 251 14.83 -4.58 -1.86
N ALA A 252 15.80 -5.49 -1.74
CA ALA A 252 15.85 -6.47 -0.66
C ALA A 252 15.98 -5.84 0.74
N ARG A 253 16.63 -4.68 0.85
CA ARG A 253 16.88 -4.00 2.13
C ARG A 253 15.74 -3.05 2.47
N VAL A 254 15.35 -2.19 1.53
CA VAL A 254 14.30 -1.18 1.76
C VAL A 254 12.93 -1.81 1.96
N SER A 255 12.61 -2.92 1.26
CA SER A 255 11.35 -3.63 1.48
C SER A 255 11.17 -4.16 2.91
N GLN A 256 12.26 -4.40 3.65
CA GLN A 256 12.17 -4.79 5.07
C GLN A 256 11.61 -3.66 5.96
N VAL A 257 11.74 -2.40 5.54
CA VAL A 257 11.16 -1.26 6.27
C VAL A 257 9.63 -1.36 6.33
N GLN A 258 9.00 -2.00 5.33
CA GLN A 258 7.55 -2.21 5.29
C GLN A 258 7.02 -3.02 6.49
N LEU A 259 7.86 -3.86 7.10
CA LEU A 259 7.51 -4.60 8.32
C LEU A 259 7.20 -3.67 9.52
N LEU A 260 7.61 -2.42 9.46
CA LEU A 260 7.30 -1.41 10.48
C LEU A 260 5.92 -0.77 10.27
N GLN A 261 5.28 -0.96 9.11
CA GLN A 261 4.03 -0.27 8.77
C GLN A 261 2.90 -0.50 9.77
N PRO A 262 2.61 -1.71 10.29
CA PRO A 262 1.57 -1.88 11.31
C PRO A 262 1.81 -1.02 12.56
N PHE A 263 3.06 -0.94 13.02
CA PHE A 263 3.42 -0.16 14.22
C PHE A 263 3.27 1.35 13.98
N VAL A 264 3.63 1.83 12.78
CA VAL A 264 3.36 3.22 12.36
C VAL A 264 1.86 3.47 12.33
N THR A 265 1.06 2.55 11.79
CA THR A 265 -0.41 2.64 11.74
C THR A 265 -0.99 2.75 13.16
N PHE A 266 -0.54 1.91 14.10
CA PHE A 266 -1.01 1.96 15.50
C PHE A 266 -0.69 3.30 16.16
N THR A 267 0.55 3.77 15.99
CA THR A 267 0.96 5.06 16.55
C THR A 267 0.10 6.20 16.02
N LEU A 268 -0.13 6.23 14.71
CA LEU A 268 -0.95 7.26 14.07
C LEU A 268 -2.44 7.11 14.41
N ALA A 269 -2.96 5.88 14.57
CA ALA A 269 -4.33 5.63 15.02
C ALA A 269 -4.56 6.13 16.45
N ALA A 270 -3.61 5.89 17.36
CA ALA A 270 -3.68 6.40 18.71
C ALA A 270 -3.66 7.94 18.76
N ILE A 271 -2.74 8.57 18.01
CA ILE A 271 -2.55 10.03 18.01
C ILE A 271 -3.73 10.76 17.33
N PHE A 272 -4.14 10.33 16.15
CA PHE A 272 -5.07 11.09 15.31
C PHE A 272 -6.51 10.59 15.35
N ALA A 273 -6.73 9.28 15.54
CA ALA A 273 -8.07 8.69 15.64
C ALA A 273 -8.51 8.42 17.09
N GLY A 274 -7.64 8.59 18.08
CA GLY A 274 -7.95 8.38 19.49
C GLY A 274 -8.15 6.91 19.87
N GLU A 275 -7.57 5.98 19.08
CA GLU A 275 -7.71 4.54 19.33
C GLU A 275 -6.80 4.07 20.46
N THR A 276 -7.29 3.13 21.27
CA THR A 276 -6.51 2.48 22.33
C THR A 276 -5.76 1.29 21.77
N ILE A 277 -4.42 1.31 21.89
CA ILE A 277 -3.57 0.22 21.41
C ILE A 277 -3.34 -0.77 22.56
N THR A 278 -3.97 -1.93 22.46
CA THR A 278 -3.83 -2.98 23.46
C THR A 278 -2.55 -3.79 23.25
N PRO A 279 -1.95 -4.37 24.30
CA PRO A 279 -0.80 -5.27 24.16
C PRO A 279 -1.08 -6.44 23.20
N GLN A 280 -2.31 -6.88 23.12
CA GLN A 280 -2.74 -7.95 22.22
C GLN A 280 -2.57 -7.55 20.74
N ILE A 281 -2.98 -6.32 20.35
CA ILE A 281 -2.78 -5.80 18.99
C ILE A 281 -1.30 -5.82 18.61
N VAL A 282 -0.44 -5.34 19.52
CA VAL A 282 1.02 -5.31 19.31
C VAL A 282 1.60 -6.72 19.16
N LEU A 283 1.16 -7.67 20.01
CA LEU A 283 1.64 -9.05 19.97
C LEU A 283 1.26 -9.75 18.66
N PHE A 284 0.01 -9.64 18.22
CA PHE A 284 -0.42 -10.22 16.94
C PHE A 284 0.29 -9.58 15.75
N ALA A 285 0.45 -8.25 15.75
CA ALA A 285 1.23 -7.57 14.72
C ALA A 285 2.68 -8.05 14.66
N ALA A 286 3.34 -8.17 15.81
CA ALA A 286 4.71 -8.69 15.89
C ALA A 286 4.81 -10.14 15.38
N ALA A 287 3.83 -11.00 15.71
CA ALA A 287 3.78 -12.37 15.21
C ALA A 287 3.56 -12.43 13.69
N VAL A 288 2.64 -11.62 13.13
CA VAL A 288 2.43 -11.50 11.68
C VAL A 288 3.70 -11.00 10.99
N VAL A 289 4.32 -9.94 11.51
CA VAL A 289 5.58 -9.40 10.99
C VAL A 289 6.69 -10.46 10.98
N ALA A 290 6.80 -11.28 12.01
CA ALA A 290 7.78 -12.37 12.06
C ALA A 290 7.53 -13.40 10.94
N THR A 291 6.28 -13.82 10.69
CA THR A 291 5.96 -14.76 9.60
C THR A 291 6.24 -14.15 8.23
N VAL A 292 5.94 -12.86 8.04
CA VAL A 292 6.27 -12.13 6.80
C VAL A 292 7.79 -12.09 6.59
N ALA A 293 8.57 -11.79 7.63
CA ALA A 293 10.03 -11.75 7.55
C ALA A 293 10.63 -13.11 7.17
N ILE A 294 10.09 -14.20 7.70
CA ILE A 294 10.51 -15.57 7.34
C ILE A 294 10.10 -15.88 5.90
N SER A 295 8.86 -15.61 5.51
CA SER A 295 8.33 -15.87 4.17
C SER A 295 9.15 -15.14 3.09
N THR A 296 9.42 -13.85 3.28
CA THR A 296 10.15 -13.04 2.30
C THR A 296 11.62 -13.47 2.15
N ARG A 297 12.28 -13.90 3.23
CA ARG A 297 13.67 -14.40 3.18
C ARG A 297 13.80 -15.77 2.49
N THR A 298 12.73 -16.55 2.46
CA THR A 298 12.75 -17.92 1.92
C THR A 298 12.26 -18.00 0.48
N ARG A 299 11.76 -16.89 -0.08
CA ARG A 299 11.36 -16.80 -1.49
C ARG A 299 12.59 -17.01 -2.39
N SER A 300 12.47 -17.89 -3.40
CA SER A 300 13.50 -18.09 -4.40
C SER A 300 13.74 -16.81 -5.21
N ARG A 301 15.00 -16.52 -5.59
CA ARG A 301 15.28 -15.47 -6.58
C ARG A 301 14.58 -15.83 -7.89
N PRO A 302 14.04 -14.85 -8.64
CA PRO A 302 13.52 -15.10 -9.99
C PRO A 302 14.62 -15.77 -10.83
N VAL A 303 14.27 -16.83 -11.56
CA VAL A 303 15.15 -17.39 -12.58
C VAL A 303 15.31 -16.34 -13.67
N PRO A 304 16.53 -15.93 -14.05
CA PRO A 304 16.72 -15.04 -15.18
C PRO A 304 16.07 -15.67 -16.41
N VAL A 305 15.21 -14.92 -17.11
CA VAL A 305 14.67 -15.36 -18.40
C VAL A 305 15.86 -15.44 -19.36
N PRO A 306 16.10 -16.56 -20.02
CA PRO A 306 17.14 -16.62 -21.06
C PRO A 306 16.81 -15.57 -22.12
N GLU A 307 17.77 -14.69 -22.39
CA GLU A 307 17.71 -13.80 -23.56
C GLU A 307 17.71 -14.69 -24.81
N GLY A 308 16.55 -14.81 -25.46
CA GLY A 308 16.37 -15.47 -26.74
C GLY A 308 16.45 -14.49 -27.88
#